data_632549dfff80d0ce5b60cc162f82b77c
#
_entry.id   632549dfff80d0ce5b60cc162f82b77c
#
_cell.length_a   1.000
_cell.length_b   1.000
_cell.length_c   1.000
_cell.angle_alpha   90.00
_cell.angle_beta   90.00
_cell.angle_gamma   90.00
#
_symmetry.space_group_name_H-M   'P 1'
#
loop_
_entity.id
_entity.type
_entity.pdbx_description
1 polymer ?
#
loop_
_entity_poly.entity_id
_entity_poly.type
_entity_poly.pdbx_seq_one_letter_code
_entity_poly.pdbx_strand_id
1 'polypeptide(L)'
;MAWKKIAEKGEIVIGKGKAFKIDNKQIAIFNQDGYHAIDDLCVHQDGSIAPGKLEGDIVECPLHFWHYNIKTGELKDYLKDVKLATYHVETRNDGIYVDI
;
A
#
# COMPACT_ATOMS: atom_id res chain seq x y z
N MET A 1 14.99 -11.16 -4.44
CA MET A 1 14.43 -9.94 -3.84
C MET A 1 15.49 -8.87 -3.77
N ALA A 2 15.14 -7.67 -4.12
CA ALA A 2 16.08 -6.57 -4.18
C ALA A 2 15.43 -5.28 -3.70
N TRP A 3 16.20 -4.47 -3.00
CA TRP A 3 15.76 -3.16 -2.56
C TRP A 3 15.79 -2.18 -3.71
N LYS A 4 14.68 -1.54 -3.98
CA LYS A 4 14.57 -0.57 -5.06
C LYS A 4 13.95 0.72 -4.54
N LYS A 5 14.51 1.84 -4.96
CA LYS A 5 13.95 3.15 -4.60
C LYS A 5 12.61 3.32 -5.30
N ILE A 6 11.59 3.64 -4.53
CA ILE A 6 10.23 3.77 -5.07
C ILE A 6 9.69 5.20 -4.95
N ALA A 7 10.17 5.98 -3.99
CA ALA A 7 9.67 7.33 -3.77
C ALA A 7 10.74 8.22 -3.14
N GLU A 8 10.55 9.53 -3.29
CA GLU A 8 11.39 10.53 -2.61
C GLU A 8 10.90 10.74 -1.18
N LYS A 9 11.78 11.24 -0.33
CA LYS A 9 11.40 11.65 1.01
C LYS A 9 10.35 12.76 0.94
N GLY A 10 9.30 12.63 1.73
CA GLY A 10 8.25 13.63 1.76
C GLY A 10 7.25 13.55 0.61
N GLU A 11 7.46 12.64 -0.33
CA GLU A 11 6.55 12.49 -1.45
C GLU A 11 5.17 11.98 -1.01
N ILE A 12 5.13 11.14 0.02
CA ILE A 12 3.89 10.57 0.53
C ILE A 12 3.52 11.29 1.82
N VAL A 13 2.42 12.02 1.79
CA VAL A 13 1.93 12.80 2.92
C VAL A 13 1.45 11.88 4.05
N ILE A 14 1.72 12.26 5.29
CA ILE A 14 1.25 11.51 6.47
C ILE A 14 -0.27 11.37 6.41
N GLY A 15 -0.75 10.15 6.63
CA GLY A 15 -2.17 9.84 6.57
C GLY A 15 -2.69 9.58 5.17
N LYS A 16 -1.80 9.46 4.19
CA LYS A 16 -2.15 9.23 2.79
C LYS A 16 -1.39 8.06 2.20
N GLY A 17 -1.87 7.57 1.08
CA GLY A 17 -1.20 6.56 0.29
C GLY A 17 -0.92 7.06 -1.12
N LYS A 18 -0.01 6.40 -1.79
CA LYS A 18 0.32 6.70 -3.19
C LYS A 18 0.64 5.42 -3.92
N ALA A 19 0.16 5.29 -5.15
CA ALA A 19 0.40 4.11 -5.98
C ALA A 19 1.67 4.30 -6.80
N PHE A 20 2.44 3.23 -6.92
CA PHE A 20 3.65 3.20 -7.73
C PHE A 20 3.66 1.93 -8.57
N LYS A 21 4.18 2.02 -9.78
CA LYS A 21 4.37 0.85 -10.62
C LYS A 21 5.86 0.58 -10.76
N ILE A 22 6.28 -0.63 -10.38
CA ILE A 22 7.67 -1.01 -10.44
C ILE A 22 7.77 -2.51 -10.76
N ASP A 23 8.60 -2.88 -11.75
CA ASP A 23 8.81 -4.26 -12.18
C ASP A 23 7.49 -5.01 -12.44
N ASN A 24 6.56 -4.36 -13.14
CA ASN A 24 5.24 -4.91 -13.48
C ASN A 24 4.32 -5.13 -12.26
N LYS A 25 4.71 -4.60 -11.12
CA LYS A 25 3.87 -4.63 -9.91
C LYS A 25 3.32 -3.25 -9.64
N GLN A 26 2.06 -3.19 -9.22
CA GLN A 26 1.46 -1.95 -8.78
C GLN A 26 1.34 -2.02 -7.25
N ILE A 27 2.05 -1.12 -6.58
CA ILE A 27 2.22 -1.14 -5.13
C ILE A 27 1.68 0.15 -4.53
N ALA A 28 0.92 0.02 -3.44
CA ALA A 28 0.46 1.16 -2.66
C ALA A 28 1.37 1.33 -1.45
N ILE A 29 1.90 2.53 -1.26
CA ILE A 29 2.70 2.88 -0.09
C ILE A 29 1.89 3.86 0.74
N PHE A 30 1.68 3.53 2.01
CA PHE A 30 0.95 4.38 2.95
C PHE A 30 1.89 4.94 4.00
N ASN A 31 1.74 6.23 4.29
CA ASN A 31 2.51 6.89 5.35
C ASN A 31 1.59 7.09 6.56
N GLN A 32 1.49 6.05 7.37
CA GLN A 32 0.65 6.04 8.57
C GLN A 32 1.34 5.20 9.63
N ASP A 33 1.82 5.83 10.68
CA ASP A 33 2.56 5.15 11.73
C ASP A 33 3.74 4.37 11.13
N GLY A 34 4.53 5.05 10.32
CA GLY A 34 5.57 4.46 9.48
C GLY A 34 5.06 4.21 8.07
N TYR A 35 5.94 3.69 7.22
CA TYR A 35 5.58 3.38 5.84
C TYR A 35 5.20 1.92 5.71
N HIS A 36 4.10 1.65 5.01
CA HIS A 36 3.61 0.30 4.77
C HIS A 36 3.29 0.12 3.29
N ALA A 37 3.66 -1.01 2.73
CA ALA A 37 3.48 -1.30 1.31
C ALA A 37 2.67 -2.58 1.12
N ILE A 38 1.62 -2.48 0.31
CA ILE A 38 0.80 -3.63 -0.09
C ILE A 38 0.55 -3.55 -1.59
N ASP A 39 0.07 -4.64 -2.19
CA ASP A 39 -0.42 -4.58 -3.55
C ASP A 39 -1.51 -3.51 -3.66
N ASP A 40 -1.48 -2.74 -4.73
CA ASP A 40 -2.41 -1.62 -4.90
C ASP A 40 -3.75 -2.01 -5.51
N LEU A 41 -3.89 -3.22 -6.03
CA LEU A 41 -5.09 -3.61 -6.77
C LEU A 41 -6.08 -4.35 -5.89
N CYS A 42 -7.31 -3.85 -5.84
CA CYS A 42 -8.39 -4.47 -5.09
C CYS A 42 -8.71 -5.85 -5.68
N VAL A 43 -8.89 -6.86 -4.82
CA VAL A 43 -9.06 -8.25 -5.28
C VAL A 43 -10.35 -8.49 -6.07
N HIS A 44 -11.40 -7.69 -5.82
CA HIS A 44 -12.68 -7.90 -6.52
C HIS A 44 -12.75 -7.13 -7.84
N GLN A 45 -11.90 -6.13 -7.99
CA GLN A 45 -11.87 -5.30 -9.19
C GLN A 45 -10.50 -4.62 -9.24
N ASP A 46 -9.82 -4.65 -10.34
CA ASP A 46 -8.43 -4.15 -10.46
C ASP A 46 -8.32 -2.63 -10.32
N GLY A 47 -8.94 -2.07 -9.29
CA GLY A 47 -8.86 -0.66 -8.99
C GLY A 47 -7.79 -0.34 -7.99
N SER A 48 -7.19 0.84 -8.11
CA SER A 48 -6.14 1.30 -7.20
C SER A 48 -6.70 1.56 -5.81
N ILE A 49 -6.04 1.02 -4.79
CA ILE A 49 -6.42 1.18 -3.38
C ILE A 49 -5.79 2.44 -2.78
N ALA A 50 -4.61 2.82 -3.27
CA ALA A 50 -3.83 3.91 -2.68
C ALA A 50 -4.59 5.22 -2.47
N PRO A 51 -5.45 5.68 -3.40
CA PRO A 51 -6.20 6.92 -3.20
C PRO A 51 -7.37 6.79 -2.23
N GLY A 52 -7.61 5.60 -1.67
CA GLY A 52 -8.70 5.38 -0.74
C GLY A 52 -8.52 6.11 0.59
N LYS A 53 -9.61 6.19 1.35
CA LYS A 53 -9.60 6.84 2.65
C LYS A 53 -8.84 5.98 3.66
N LEU A 54 -7.89 6.57 4.35
CA LEU A 54 -7.07 5.89 5.35
C LEU A 54 -7.50 6.31 6.75
N GLU A 55 -7.90 5.33 7.57
CA GLU A 55 -8.23 5.55 8.98
C GLU A 55 -7.42 4.57 9.82
N GLY A 56 -6.47 5.08 10.62
CA GLY A 56 -5.57 4.21 11.36
C GLY A 56 -4.84 3.28 10.41
N ASP A 57 -4.95 1.97 10.65
CA ASP A 57 -4.29 0.96 9.83
C ASP A 57 -5.17 0.44 8.69
N ILE A 58 -6.34 1.03 8.48
CA ILE A 58 -7.32 0.52 7.52
C ILE A 58 -7.49 1.51 6.37
N VAL A 59 -7.36 1.00 5.13
CA VAL A 59 -7.65 1.77 3.93
C VAL A 59 -8.93 1.27 3.29
N GLU A 60 -9.76 2.21 2.83
CA GLU A 60 -11.01 1.92 2.16
C GLU A 60 -10.80 2.01 0.65
N CYS A 61 -11.07 0.90 -0.06
CA CYS A 61 -10.98 0.90 -1.52
C CYS A 61 -12.01 1.90 -2.10
N PRO A 62 -11.59 2.85 -2.94
CA PRO A 62 -12.49 3.89 -3.40
C PRO A 62 -13.59 3.42 -4.35
N LEU A 63 -13.50 2.19 -4.88
CA LEU A 63 -14.48 1.67 -5.83
C LEU A 63 -15.74 1.12 -5.16
N HIS A 64 -15.57 0.14 -4.24
CA HIS A 64 -16.70 -0.50 -3.59
C HIS A 64 -16.59 -0.52 -2.08
N PHE A 65 -15.72 0.32 -1.53
CA PHE A 65 -15.56 0.52 -0.09
C PHE A 65 -15.15 -0.74 0.69
N TRP A 66 -14.41 -1.65 0.04
CA TRP A 66 -13.79 -2.76 0.72
C TRP A 66 -12.60 -2.26 1.55
N HIS A 67 -12.35 -2.87 2.69
CA HIS A 67 -11.35 -2.39 3.64
C HIS A 67 -10.19 -3.36 3.76
N TYR A 68 -8.97 -2.82 3.75
CA TYR A 68 -7.75 -3.61 3.89
C TYR A 68 -6.89 -3.06 5.02
N ASN A 69 -6.22 -3.97 5.73
CA ASN A 69 -5.20 -3.58 6.70
C ASN A 69 -3.90 -3.28 5.96
N ILE A 70 -3.37 -2.06 6.10
CA ILE A 70 -2.17 -1.66 5.36
C ILE A 70 -0.89 -2.33 5.85
N LYS A 71 -0.90 -2.88 7.07
CA LYS A 71 0.26 -3.57 7.64
C LYS A 71 0.32 -5.04 7.24
N THR A 72 -0.82 -5.69 7.12
CA THR A 72 -0.91 -7.13 6.85
C THR A 72 -1.43 -7.47 5.46
N GLY A 73 -2.09 -6.53 4.79
CA GLY A 73 -2.75 -6.77 3.51
C GLY A 73 -4.09 -7.47 3.64
N GLU A 74 -4.53 -7.78 4.84
CA GLU A 74 -5.74 -8.56 5.08
C GLU A 74 -7.00 -7.79 4.70
N LEU A 75 -7.89 -8.45 3.95
CA LEU A 75 -9.21 -7.92 3.65
C LEU A 75 -10.08 -8.06 4.91
N LYS A 76 -10.75 -6.98 5.30
CA LYS A 76 -11.50 -6.92 6.56
C LYS A 76 -12.99 -7.23 6.38
N ASP A 77 -13.49 -7.23 5.14
CA ASP A 77 -14.93 -7.43 4.87
C ASP A 77 -15.16 -8.55 3.86
N TYR A 78 -16.38 -9.04 3.83
CA TYR A 78 -16.97 -9.95 2.84
C TYR A 78 -16.35 -11.33 2.71
N LEU A 79 -15.04 -11.43 2.52
CA LEU A 79 -14.37 -12.71 2.28
C LEU A 79 -13.35 -12.98 3.38
N LYS A 80 -13.26 -14.23 3.82
CA LYS A 80 -12.25 -14.64 4.79
C LYS A 80 -11.01 -15.12 4.09
N ASP A 81 -9.88 -14.98 4.75
CA ASP A 81 -8.58 -15.51 4.29
C ASP A 81 -8.11 -14.90 2.97
N VAL A 82 -8.59 -13.69 2.65
CA VAL A 82 -8.11 -12.93 1.52
C VAL A 82 -7.09 -11.92 2.00
N LYS A 83 -5.94 -11.89 1.37
CA LYS A 83 -4.83 -11.05 1.79
C LYS A 83 -4.05 -10.58 0.57
N LEU A 84 -3.81 -9.28 0.50
CA LEU A 84 -2.92 -8.71 -0.51
C LEU A 84 -1.46 -8.95 -0.10
N ALA A 85 -0.58 -9.06 -1.08
CA ALA A 85 0.85 -9.18 -0.78
C ALA A 85 1.34 -7.93 -0.09
N THR A 86 2.26 -8.10 0.85
CA THR A 86 2.92 -7.00 1.55
C THR A 86 4.40 -6.98 1.17
N TYR A 87 5.01 -5.80 1.30
CA TYR A 87 6.42 -5.62 0.95
C TYR A 87 7.11 -4.87 2.08
N HIS A 88 8.36 -5.23 2.34
CA HIS A 88 9.17 -4.51 3.32
C HIS A 88 9.55 -3.13 2.77
N VAL A 89 9.46 -2.11 3.62
CA VAL A 89 9.78 -0.74 3.26
C VAL A 89 10.89 -0.24 4.17
N GLU A 90 11.83 0.48 3.60
CA GLU A 90 12.94 1.08 4.35
C GLU A 90 13.11 2.53 3.91
N THR A 91 13.25 3.43 4.89
CA THR A 91 13.55 4.83 4.62
C THR A 91 15.05 5.00 4.67
N ARG A 92 15.62 5.56 3.60
CA ARG A 92 17.04 5.88 3.51
C ARG A 92 17.23 7.38 3.31
N ASN A 93 18.50 7.83 3.34
CA ASN A 93 18.80 9.26 3.22
C ASN A 93 18.26 9.90 1.95
N ASP A 94 18.21 9.15 0.85
CA ASP A 94 17.80 9.67 -0.46
C ASP A 94 16.37 9.30 -0.85
N GLY A 95 15.63 8.61 0.00
CA GLY A 95 14.26 8.28 -0.32
C GLY A 95 13.72 7.02 0.35
N ILE A 96 12.64 6.50 -0.22
CA ILE A 96 11.92 5.35 0.31
C ILE A 96 12.18 4.15 -0.61
N TYR A 97 12.58 3.04 0.00
CA TYR A 97 12.92 1.81 -0.71
C TYR A 97 11.97 0.68 -0.36
N VAL A 98 11.71 -0.18 -1.32
CA VAL A 98 10.87 -1.36 -1.14
C VAL A 98 11.63 -2.59 -1.60
N ASP A 99 11.46 -3.70 -0.87
CA ASP A 99 12.06 -4.99 -1.20
C ASP A 99 11.08 -5.81 -2.04
N ILE A 100 11.38 -5.96 -3.32
CA ILE A 100 10.54 -6.70 -4.26
C ILE A 100 11.31 -7.67 -5.13
#